data_fe40965d383e15c69083c8f48d327d22
#
_entry.id   fe40965d383e15c69083c8f48d327d22
#
_cell.length_a   1.000
_cell.length_b   1.000
_cell.length_c   1.000
_cell.angle_alpha   90.00
_cell.angle_beta   90.00
_cell.angle_gamma   90.00
#
_symmetry.space_group_name_H-M   'P 1'
#
loop_
_entity.id
_entity.type
_entity.pdbx_description
1 polymer ?
#
loop_
_entity_poly.entity_id
_entity_poly.type
_entity_poly.pdbx_seq_one_letter_code
_entity_poly.pdbx_strand_id
1 'polypeptide(L)'
;NKSDIIHGKAINEGDVIIGVASSGLHSNGFSLVRKVLFDIGKIKIDQYVSELGCSIAEELLKPTEIYVKAYFTLKGKVKIKGMAHITGGGIPGNLPRILPKGKTSVIYKNSWEIHPIFQFIQKIGKITEVEMFKVFNMGIGYIFVVDAQDVKKALSQINNKGYRAYLIGEIVKGKGEIRII
;
A
#
# COMPACT_ATOMS: atom_id res chain seq x y z
N ASN A 1 10.34 20.53 11.99
CA ASN A 1 9.69 21.82 12.22
C ASN A 1 8.19 21.69 11.97
N LYS A 2 7.38 22.51 12.67
CA LYS A 2 5.91 22.52 12.52
C LYS A 2 5.49 22.93 11.10
N SER A 3 6.32 23.73 10.42
CA SER A 3 6.16 24.14 9.02
C SER A 3 6.33 23.00 8.00
N ASP A 4 6.98 21.91 8.37
CA ASP A 4 7.32 20.81 7.47
C ASP A 4 6.24 19.69 7.49
N ILE A 5 5.19 19.87 8.29
CA ILE A 5 4.11 18.86 8.40
C ILE A 5 3.27 18.86 7.11
N ILE A 6 3.17 17.68 6.52
CA ILE A 6 2.36 17.44 5.32
C ILE A 6 0.95 17.04 5.74
N HIS A 7 -0.02 17.95 5.54
CA HIS A 7 -1.39 17.79 6.03
C HIS A 7 -2.40 17.30 4.98
N GLY A 8 -1.97 17.05 3.74
CA GLY A 8 -2.86 16.71 2.63
C GLY A 8 -3.65 17.90 2.06
N LYS A 9 -3.66 19.07 2.69
CA LYS A 9 -4.44 20.24 2.25
C LYS A 9 -4.07 20.77 0.85
N ALA A 10 -2.84 20.47 0.39
CA ALA A 10 -2.33 20.86 -0.92
C ALA A 10 -2.69 19.87 -2.04
N ILE A 11 -3.39 18.78 -1.71
CA ILE A 11 -3.84 17.78 -2.70
C ILE A 11 -4.93 18.39 -3.57
N ASN A 12 -4.75 18.32 -4.89
CA ASN A 12 -5.66 18.83 -5.89
C ASN A 12 -6.08 17.77 -6.90
N GLU A 13 -7.13 18.07 -7.63
CA GLU A 13 -7.53 17.30 -8.81
C GLU A 13 -6.39 17.28 -9.84
N GLY A 14 -6.15 16.12 -10.46
CA GLY A 14 -5.04 15.89 -11.38
C GLY A 14 -3.73 15.50 -10.69
N ASP A 15 -3.65 15.53 -9.35
CA ASP A 15 -2.51 14.96 -8.65
C ASP A 15 -2.49 13.43 -8.79
N VAL A 16 -1.31 12.85 -8.72
CA VAL A 16 -1.12 11.42 -8.89
C VAL A 16 -0.71 10.74 -7.59
N ILE A 17 -1.05 9.45 -7.49
CA ILE A 17 -0.81 8.62 -6.33
C ILE A 17 0.30 7.63 -6.66
N ILE A 18 1.42 7.74 -5.94
CA ILE A 18 2.54 6.81 -6.03
C ILE A 18 2.45 5.85 -4.84
N GLY A 19 2.39 4.55 -5.13
CA GLY A 19 2.48 3.49 -4.14
C GLY A 19 3.90 2.93 -4.07
N VAL A 20 4.41 2.73 -2.86
CA VAL A 20 5.69 2.05 -2.61
C VAL A 20 5.38 0.65 -2.10
N ALA A 21 6.00 -0.35 -2.72
CA ALA A 21 5.73 -1.75 -2.40
C ALA A 21 5.94 -2.07 -0.91
N SER A 22 5.13 -2.98 -0.40
CA SER A 22 5.37 -3.63 0.89
C SER A 22 6.35 -4.79 0.73
N SER A 23 6.86 -5.31 1.83
CA SER A 23 7.65 -6.55 1.89
C SER A 23 6.77 -7.81 2.02
N GLY A 24 5.47 -7.62 2.15
CA GLY A 24 4.47 -8.66 2.43
C GLY A 24 3.33 -8.11 3.27
N LEU A 25 2.85 -8.90 4.22
CA LEU A 25 1.72 -8.54 5.10
C LEU A 25 2.01 -7.34 6.01
N HIS A 26 3.27 -7.06 6.27
CA HIS A 26 3.69 -6.18 7.36
C HIS A 26 3.15 -6.67 8.71
N SER A 27 2.60 -5.77 9.54
CA SER A 27 2.10 -6.11 10.88
C SER A 27 0.57 -6.06 10.98
N ASN A 28 -0.16 -6.18 9.85
CA ASN A 28 -1.60 -6.00 9.82
C ASN A 28 -2.34 -7.26 9.35
N GLY A 29 -3.57 -7.43 9.83
CA GLY A 29 -4.45 -8.51 9.41
C GLY A 29 -4.12 -9.89 10.00
N PHE A 30 -3.19 -10.01 10.94
CA PHE A 30 -2.71 -11.30 11.47
C PHE A 30 -3.79 -12.15 12.14
N SER A 31 -4.82 -11.54 12.73
CA SER A 31 -5.96 -12.31 13.27
C SER A 31 -6.67 -13.09 12.16
N LEU A 32 -6.89 -12.46 10.99
CA LEU A 32 -7.48 -13.11 9.83
C LEU A 32 -6.51 -14.13 9.21
N VAL A 33 -5.23 -13.79 9.09
CA VAL A 33 -4.18 -14.70 8.58
C VAL A 33 -4.15 -15.99 9.40
N ARG A 34 -4.09 -15.90 10.72
CA ARG A 34 -4.06 -17.06 11.61
C ARG A 34 -5.30 -17.92 11.47
N LYS A 35 -6.48 -17.29 11.48
CA LYS A 35 -7.74 -18.00 11.25
C LYS A 35 -7.76 -18.73 9.90
N VAL A 36 -7.33 -18.07 8.84
CA VAL A 36 -7.33 -18.64 7.48
C VAL A 36 -6.31 -19.77 7.34
N LEU A 37 -5.07 -19.53 7.71
CA LEU A 37 -4.00 -20.51 7.47
C LEU A 37 -4.06 -21.69 8.44
N PHE A 38 -4.26 -21.41 9.74
CA PHE A 38 -4.15 -22.45 10.76
C PHE A 38 -5.51 -23.10 11.11
N ASP A 39 -6.58 -22.30 11.23
CA ASP A 39 -7.87 -22.85 11.64
C ASP A 39 -8.65 -23.42 10.45
N ILE A 40 -8.68 -22.74 9.31
CA ILE A 40 -9.41 -23.16 8.10
C ILE A 40 -8.53 -24.09 7.25
N GLY A 41 -7.36 -23.61 6.85
CA GLY A 41 -6.44 -24.30 5.95
C GLY A 41 -5.70 -25.46 6.59
N LYS A 42 -5.67 -25.55 7.94
CA LYS A 42 -4.91 -26.55 8.70
C LYS A 42 -3.43 -26.65 8.31
N ILE A 43 -2.87 -25.54 7.83
CA ILE A 43 -1.49 -25.45 7.35
C ILE A 43 -0.58 -25.31 8.57
N LYS A 44 0.53 -26.05 8.59
CA LYS A 44 1.51 -25.95 9.66
C LYS A 44 2.44 -24.75 9.47
N ILE A 45 2.93 -24.19 10.56
CA ILE A 45 3.80 -22.99 10.53
C ILE A 45 5.12 -23.22 9.81
N ASP A 46 5.66 -24.43 9.88
CA ASP A 46 6.90 -24.87 9.25
C ASP A 46 6.70 -25.44 7.84
N GLN A 47 5.45 -25.51 7.37
CA GLN A 47 5.13 -26.07 6.07
C GLN A 47 5.69 -25.17 4.96
N TYR A 48 6.45 -25.77 4.04
CA TYR A 48 6.88 -25.14 2.79
C TYR A 48 5.70 -25.03 1.83
N VAL A 49 5.53 -23.87 1.21
CA VAL A 49 4.47 -23.59 0.23
C VAL A 49 5.12 -23.16 -1.09
N SER A 50 4.94 -23.96 -2.13
CA SER A 50 5.57 -23.72 -3.44
C SER A 50 5.18 -22.39 -4.06
N GLU A 51 3.91 -21.97 -3.91
CA GLU A 51 3.41 -20.70 -4.42
C GLU A 51 4.08 -19.49 -3.73
N LEU A 52 4.59 -19.66 -2.51
CA LEU A 52 5.30 -18.62 -1.76
C LEU A 52 6.82 -18.71 -1.93
N GLY A 53 7.33 -19.88 -2.33
CA GLY A 53 8.75 -20.16 -2.43
C GLY A 53 9.49 -20.27 -1.10
N CYS A 54 8.75 -20.37 0.03
CA CYS A 54 9.30 -20.44 1.39
C CYS A 54 8.30 -21.10 2.34
N SER A 55 8.70 -21.31 3.60
CA SER A 55 7.79 -21.77 4.65
C SER A 55 6.82 -20.65 5.09
N ILE A 56 5.71 -21.06 5.70
CA ILE A 56 4.75 -20.11 6.29
C ILE A 56 5.42 -19.23 7.34
N ALA A 57 6.31 -19.80 8.18
CA ALA A 57 7.05 -19.03 9.17
C ALA A 57 7.89 -17.91 8.53
N GLU A 58 8.67 -18.25 7.50
CA GLU A 58 9.52 -17.28 6.79
C GLU A 58 8.69 -16.17 6.15
N GLU A 59 7.56 -16.51 5.52
CA GLU A 59 6.66 -15.52 4.91
C GLU A 59 6.05 -14.59 5.95
N LEU A 60 5.52 -15.14 7.05
CA LEU A 60 4.83 -14.36 8.08
C LEU A 60 5.78 -13.52 8.95
N LEU A 61 7.05 -13.88 9.02
CA LEU A 61 8.08 -13.16 9.78
C LEU A 61 8.83 -12.11 8.96
N LYS A 62 8.48 -11.91 7.68
CA LYS A 62 9.09 -10.83 6.88
C LYS A 62 8.91 -9.49 7.57
N PRO A 63 10.01 -8.73 7.82
CA PRO A 63 9.92 -7.46 8.53
C PRO A 63 9.15 -6.42 7.71
N THR A 64 8.49 -5.53 8.42
CA THR A 64 7.84 -4.35 7.79
C THR A 64 8.90 -3.48 7.12
N GLU A 65 8.65 -3.06 5.89
CA GLU A 65 9.53 -2.15 5.15
C GLU A 65 9.60 -0.77 5.80
N ILE A 66 10.80 -0.19 5.84
CA ILE A 66 11.05 1.13 6.44
C ILE A 66 11.07 2.21 5.35
N TYR A 67 10.04 3.04 5.29
CA TYR A 67 9.83 4.04 4.23
C TYR A 67 10.50 5.41 4.47
N VAL A 68 11.20 5.58 5.59
CA VAL A 68 11.86 6.86 5.96
C VAL A 68 12.83 7.32 4.88
N LYS A 69 13.63 6.41 4.32
CA LYS A 69 14.57 6.75 3.24
C LYS A 69 13.84 7.16 1.96
N ALA A 70 12.69 6.54 1.63
CA ALA A 70 11.88 6.92 0.47
C ALA A 70 11.39 8.36 0.59
N TYR A 71 10.91 8.77 1.77
CA TYR A 71 10.53 10.16 2.04
C TYR A 71 11.70 11.13 1.86
N PHE A 72 12.86 10.88 2.51
CA PHE A 72 14.00 11.78 2.42
C PHE A 72 14.58 11.89 1.01
N THR A 73 14.41 10.85 0.20
CA THR A 73 14.82 10.86 -1.21
C THR A 73 14.01 11.86 -2.05
N LEU A 74 12.74 12.06 -1.69
CA LEU A 74 11.85 13.01 -2.37
C LEU A 74 11.92 14.42 -1.77
N LYS A 75 12.22 14.54 -0.47
CA LYS A 75 12.23 15.83 0.24
C LYS A 75 13.16 16.83 -0.46
N GLY A 76 12.62 18.01 -0.77
CA GLY A 76 13.32 19.09 -1.46
C GLY A 76 13.50 18.91 -2.97
N LYS A 77 13.11 17.76 -3.54
CA LYS A 77 13.21 17.50 -4.99
C LYS A 77 11.84 17.42 -5.67
N VAL A 78 10.83 16.97 -4.93
CA VAL A 78 9.45 16.80 -5.38
C VAL A 78 8.54 17.42 -4.32
N LYS A 79 7.49 18.10 -4.74
CA LYS A 79 6.48 18.62 -3.82
C LYS A 79 5.55 17.49 -3.38
N ILE A 80 5.81 16.95 -2.19
CA ILE A 80 4.93 15.95 -1.58
C ILE A 80 3.72 16.67 -0.99
N LYS A 81 2.52 16.38 -1.51
CA LYS A 81 1.26 17.00 -1.07
C LYS A 81 0.52 16.18 -0.01
N GLY A 82 0.74 14.86 -0.01
CA GLY A 82 0.15 13.94 0.95
C GLY A 82 0.99 12.68 1.11
N MET A 83 0.87 12.03 2.26
CA MET A 83 1.53 10.76 2.57
C MET A 83 0.63 9.89 3.43
N ALA A 84 0.62 8.59 3.18
CA ALA A 84 -0.11 7.63 4.01
C ALA A 84 0.70 6.34 4.17
N HIS A 85 0.91 5.91 5.40
CA HIS A 85 1.40 4.57 5.71
C HIS A 85 0.19 3.62 5.70
N ILE A 86 0.25 2.57 4.90
CA ILE A 86 -0.85 1.63 4.75
C ILE A 86 -0.75 0.56 5.85
N THR A 87 -1.63 0.69 6.82
CA THR A 87 -1.75 -0.17 8.00
C THR A 87 -3.11 -0.87 8.01
N GLY A 88 -3.63 -1.23 9.19
CA GLY A 88 -4.98 -1.79 9.33
C GLY A 88 -6.03 -0.90 8.67
N GLY A 89 -6.94 -1.50 7.94
CA GLY A 89 -7.89 -0.81 7.07
C GLY A 89 -7.47 -0.74 5.61
N GLY A 90 -6.25 -1.16 5.28
CA GLY A 90 -5.71 -1.16 3.92
C GLY A 90 -5.69 0.23 3.27
N ILE A 91 -5.57 0.29 1.94
CA ILE A 91 -5.63 1.56 1.21
C ILE A 91 -6.96 2.30 1.47
N PRO A 92 -8.14 1.62 1.45
CA PRO A 92 -9.42 2.28 1.72
C PRO A 92 -9.55 2.95 3.09
N GLY A 93 -8.91 2.39 4.11
CA GLY A 93 -8.97 2.92 5.47
C GLY A 93 -7.93 4.00 5.78
N ASN A 94 -6.87 4.12 4.99
CA ASN A 94 -5.75 5.01 5.29
C ASN A 94 -5.67 6.22 4.34
N LEU A 95 -5.82 6.02 3.03
CA LEU A 95 -5.69 7.11 2.05
C LEU A 95 -6.75 8.22 2.22
N PRO A 96 -8.04 7.94 2.51
CA PRO A 96 -9.03 9.00 2.70
C PRO A 96 -8.71 9.97 3.84
N ARG A 97 -7.92 9.56 4.84
CA ARG A 97 -7.57 10.42 5.99
C ARG A 97 -6.75 11.66 5.62
N ILE A 98 -6.06 11.61 4.47
CA ILE A 98 -5.26 12.73 3.98
C ILE A 98 -5.93 13.51 2.86
N LEU A 99 -7.09 13.05 2.39
CA LEU A 99 -7.81 13.73 1.29
C LEU A 99 -8.57 14.96 1.80
N PRO A 100 -8.45 16.11 1.12
CA PRO A 100 -9.30 17.26 1.41
C PRO A 100 -10.74 17.01 0.95
N LYS A 101 -11.69 17.76 1.52
CA LYS A 101 -13.09 17.73 1.08
C LYS A 101 -13.20 17.99 -0.42
N GLY A 102 -14.13 17.30 -1.09
CA GLY A 102 -14.37 17.48 -2.53
C GLY A 102 -13.39 16.73 -3.44
N LYS A 103 -12.51 15.87 -2.89
CA LYS A 103 -11.56 15.04 -3.65
C LYS A 103 -11.82 13.56 -3.42
N THR A 104 -11.68 12.77 -4.47
CA THR A 104 -11.78 11.30 -4.48
C THR A 104 -10.49 10.73 -5.03
N SER A 105 -9.99 9.65 -4.47
CA SER A 105 -8.88 8.90 -5.04
C SER A 105 -9.39 7.74 -5.90
N VAL A 106 -8.83 7.61 -7.09
CA VAL A 106 -9.03 6.46 -7.99
C VAL A 106 -7.76 5.63 -7.96
N ILE A 107 -7.88 4.36 -7.59
CA ILE A 107 -6.76 3.40 -7.49
C ILE A 107 -6.90 2.35 -8.59
N TYR A 108 -5.87 2.16 -9.38
CA TYR A 108 -5.77 1.17 -10.46
C TYR A 108 -5.16 -0.12 -9.93
N LYS A 109 -5.97 -1.06 -9.47
CA LYS A 109 -5.52 -2.28 -8.77
C LYS A 109 -4.56 -3.19 -9.55
N ASN A 110 -4.50 -3.05 -10.87
CA ASN A 110 -3.60 -3.82 -11.72
C ASN A 110 -2.29 -3.09 -12.05
N SER A 111 -2.02 -1.93 -11.42
CA SER A 111 -0.85 -1.11 -11.71
C SER A 111 0.40 -1.49 -10.91
N TRP A 112 0.31 -2.47 -10.02
CA TRP A 112 1.42 -2.99 -9.24
C TRP A 112 1.33 -4.50 -9.05
N GLU A 113 2.43 -5.10 -8.64
CA GLU A 113 2.50 -6.52 -8.34
C GLU A 113 1.99 -6.81 -6.92
N ILE A 114 1.00 -7.69 -6.79
CA ILE A 114 0.48 -8.17 -5.50
C ILE A 114 1.28 -9.41 -5.09
N HIS A 115 1.83 -9.41 -3.86
CA HIS A 115 2.59 -10.56 -3.35
C HIS A 115 1.75 -11.84 -3.29
N PRO A 116 2.33 -13.01 -3.60
CA PRO A 116 1.62 -14.30 -3.63
C PRO A 116 0.86 -14.63 -2.34
N ILE A 117 1.37 -14.19 -1.18
CA ILE A 117 0.73 -14.44 0.12
C ILE A 117 -0.72 -13.92 0.17
N PHE A 118 -1.02 -12.78 -0.47
CA PHE A 118 -2.38 -12.23 -0.46
C PHE A 118 -3.34 -13.12 -1.26
N GLN A 119 -2.92 -13.58 -2.43
CA GLN A 119 -3.70 -14.51 -3.26
C GLN A 119 -3.88 -15.86 -2.55
N PHE A 120 -2.83 -16.34 -1.88
CA PHE A 120 -2.85 -17.59 -1.11
C PHE A 120 -3.87 -17.52 0.04
N ILE A 121 -3.84 -16.46 0.84
CA ILE A 121 -4.82 -16.23 1.93
C ILE A 121 -6.23 -16.10 1.37
N GLN A 122 -6.41 -15.33 0.31
CA GLN A 122 -7.70 -15.12 -0.34
C GLN A 122 -8.34 -16.44 -0.80
N LYS A 123 -7.56 -17.29 -1.47
CA LYS A 123 -7.98 -18.59 -1.98
C LYS A 123 -8.44 -19.52 -0.86
N ILE A 124 -7.62 -19.69 0.20
CA ILE A 124 -7.93 -20.59 1.32
C ILE A 124 -9.13 -20.08 2.12
N GLY A 125 -9.14 -18.79 2.43
CA GLY A 125 -10.20 -18.16 3.22
C GLY A 125 -11.49 -17.89 2.43
N LYS A 126 -11.48 -18.09 1.10
CA LYS A 126 -12.57 -17.69 0.20
C LYS A 126 -13.02 -16.24 0.45
N ILE A 127 -12.04 -15.35 0.66
CA ILE A 127 -12.26 -13.95 1.04
C ILE A 127 -12.54 -13.14 -0.21
N THR A 128 -13.53 -12.24 -0.14
CA THR A 128 -13.82 -11.34 -1.27
C THR A 128 -12.66 -10.34 -1.49
N GLU A 129 -12.45 -9.91 -2.73
CA GLU A 129 -11.42 -8.90 -3.05
C GLU A 129 -11.60 -7.62 -2.23
N VAL A 130 -12.85 -7.18 -2.07
CA VAL A 130 -13.19 -5.99 -1.26
C VAL A 130 -12.71 -6.14 0.18
N GLU A 131 -12.89 -7.30 0.79
CA GLU A 131 -12.44 -7.55 2.15
C GLU A 131 -10.91 -7.64 2.23
N MET A 132 -10.25 -8.25 1.24
CA MET A 132 -8.80 -8.27 1.15
C MET A 132 -8.21 -6.84 1.16
N PHE A 133 -8.75 -5.93 0.35
CA PHE A 133 -8.32 -4.53 0.33
C PHE A 133 -8.64 -3.76 1.62
N LYS A 134 -9.66 -4.15 2.39
CA LYS A 134 -9.96 -3.55 3.69
C LYS A 134 -9.05 -4.01 4.81
N VAL A 135 -8.58 -5.26 4.76
CA VAL A 135 -7.77 -5.83 5.83
C VAL A 135 -6.28 -5.63 5.59
N PHE A 136 -5.85 -5.82 4.34
CA PHE A 136 -4.44 -5.91 3.97
C PHE A 136 -3.96 -4.71 3.14
N ASN A 137 -2.64 -4.52 3.12
CA ASN A 137 -1.97 -3.52 2.28
C ASN A 137 -1.97 -3.88 0.79
N MET A 138 -2.28 -5.12 0.43
CA MET A 138 -2.32 -5.68 -0.92
C MET A 138 -1.07 -5.38 -1.76
N GLY A 139 0.11 -5.31 -1.13
CA GLY A 139 1.38 -5.08 -1.80
C GLY A 139 1.86 -3.62 -1.78
N ILE A 140 1.05 -2.68 -1.30
CA ILE A 140 1.43 -1.26 -1.15
C ILE A 140 1.51 -0.90 0.32
N GLY A 141 2.71 -0.62 0.82
CA GLY A 141 2.91 -0.27 2.23
C GLY A 141 2.95 1.23 2.50
N TYR A 142 3.28 2.05 1.51
CA TYR A 142 3.32 3.51 1.66
C TYR A 142 2.83 4.21 0.41
N ILE A 143 2.22 5.39 0.60
CA ILE A 143 1.69 6.21 -0.49
C ILE A 143 2.25 7.62 -0.39
N PHE A 144 2.61 8.19 -1.55
CA PHE A 144 2.88 9.62 -1.77
C PHE A 144 1.88 10.18 -2.77
N VAL A 145 1.38 11.39 -2.51
CA VAL A 145 0.60 12.17 -3.47
C VAL A 145 1.45 13.34 -3.94
N VAL A 146 1.63 13.46 -5.25
CA VAL A 146 2.51 14.46 -5.89
C VAL A 146 1.83 15.08 -7.11
N ASP A 147 2.38 16.17 -7.64
CA ASP A 147 1.94 16.73 -8.93
C ASP A 147 2.20 15.72 -10.07
N ALA A 148 1.31 15.67 -11.07
CA ALA A 148 1.44 14.76 -12.21
C ALA A 148 2.76 14.96 -12.99
N GLN A 149 3.24 16.19 -13.09
CA GLN A 149 4.52 16.52 -13.74
C GLN A 149 5.74 15.93 -13.02
N ASP A 150 5.63 15.67 -11.70
CA ASP A 150 6.72 15.16 -10.87
C ASP A 150 6.77 13.62 -10.83
N VAL A 151 5.79 12.91 -11.40
CA VAL A 151 5.66 11.45 -11.25
C VAL A 151 6.91 10.69 -11.72
N LYS A 152 7.42 11.00 -12.91
CA LYS A 152 8.62 10.32 -13.46
C LYS A 152 9.83 10.51 -12.56
N LYS A 153 10.03 11.74 -12.08
CA LYS A 153 11.12 12.09 -11.16
C LYS A 153 10.98 11.36 -9.82
N ALA A 154 9.78 11.36 -9.24
CA ALA A 154 9.50 10.70 -7.98
C ALA A 154 9.74 9.19 -8.06
N LEU A 155 9.19 8.51 -9.06
CA LEU A 155 9.40 7.08 -9.29
C LEU A 155 10.88 6.75 -9.44
N SER A 156 11.62 7.49 -10.30
CA SER A 156 13.05 7.28 -10.49
C SER A 156 13.83 7.45 -9.19
N GLN A 157 13.54 8.50 -8.41
CA GLN A 157 14.23 8.76 -7.14
C GLN A 157 13.99 7.65 -6.10
N ILE A 158 12.77 7.14 -5.98
CA ILE A 158 12.43 6.07 -5.04
C ILE A 158 13.07 4.75 -5.48
N ASN A 159 12.92 4.38 -6.76
CA ASN A 159 13.44 3.12 -7.31
C ASN A 159 14.97 3.05 -7.25
N ASN A 160 15.68 4.15 -7.48
CA ASN A 160 17.14 4.24 -7.36
C ASN A 160 17.66 4.05 -5.92
N LYS A 161 16.76 4.00 -4.93
CA LYS A 161 17.09 3.70 -3.52
C LYS A 161 16.74 2.28 -3.09
N GLY A 162 16.41 1.42 -4.06
CA GLY A 162 16.13 0.00 -3.82
C GLY A 162 14.67 -0.31 -3.48
N TYR A 163 13.78 0.68 -3.49
CA TYR A 163 12.34 0.42 -3.36
C TYR A 163 11.74 0.09 -4.73
N ARG A 164 10.57 -0.54 -4.72
CA ARG A 164 9.70 -0.65 -5.89
C ARG A 164 8.54 0.33 -5.73
N ALA A 165 8.45 1.30 -6.62
CA ALA A 165 7.39 2.31 -6.61
C ALA A 165 6.63 2.31 -7.94
N TYR A 166 5.32 2.53 -7.85
CA TYR A 166 4.38 2.44 -8.96
C TYR A 166 3.47 3.67 -8.98
N LEU A 167 3.05 4.10 -10.17
CA LEU A 167 1.92 4.99 -10.32
C LEU A 167 0.64 4.16 -10.14
N ILE A 168 -0.04 4.31 -9.00
CA ILE A 168 -1.17 3.45 -8.64
C ILE A 168 -2.53 4.13 -8.74
N GLY A 169 -2.57 5.41 -9.09
CA GLY A 169 -3.84 6.11 -9.19
C GLY A 169 -3.71 7.61 -9.30
N GLU A 170 -4.83 8.29 -9.21
CA GLU A 170 -4.95 9.72 -9.33
C GLU A 170 -6.01 10.31 -8.39
N ILE A 171 -5.99 11.63 -8.25
CA ILE A 171 -6.97 12.40 -7.50
C ILE A 171 -7.95 13.06 -8.48
N VAL A 172 -9.22 12.83 -8.26
CA VAL A 172 -10.31 13.41 -9.06
C VAL A 172 -11.27 14.23 -8.17
N LYS A 173 -12.14 14.99 -8.79
CA LYS A 173 -13.27 15.63 -8.10
C LYS A 173 -14.19 14.57 -7.50
N GLY A 174 -14.62 14.77 -6.24
CA GLY A 174 -15.51 13.80 -5.60
C GLY A 174 -15.83 14.15 -4.14
N LYS A 175 -16.29 13.16 -3.36
CA LYS A 175 -16.84 13.36 -2.02
C LYS A 175 -15.93 12.91 -0.86
N GLY A 176 -14.64 12.66 -1.09
CA GLY A 176 -13.72 12.17 -0.06
C GLY A 176 -13.65 10.64 0.00
N GLU A 177 -14.10 9.95 -1.03
CA GLU A 177 -14.14 8.49 -1.12
C GLU A 177 -12.90 7.95 -1.87
N ILE A 178 -12.79 6.63 -1.87
CA ILE A 178 -11.84 5.89 -2.67
C ILE A 178 -12.58 4.99 -3.64
N ARG A 179 -12.09 4.89 -4.87
CA ARG A 179 -12.55 3.95 -5.88
C ARG A 179 -11.38 3.08 -6.29
N ILE A 180 -11.53 1.78 -6.19
CA ILE A 180 -10.56 0.78 -6.66
C ILE A 180 -11.14 0.15 -7.92
N ILE A 181 -10.43 0.27 -9.05
CA ILE A 181 -10.87 -0.17 -10.38
C ILE A 181 -9.84 -1.08 -11.04
#